data_3c4ca5d523b4e9f3021805f7543361da
#
_entry.id   3c4ca5d523b4e9f3021805f7543361da
#
_cell.length_a   1.000
_cell.length_b   1.000
_cell.length_c   1.000
_cell.angle_alpha   90.00
_cell.angle_beta   90.00
_cell.angle_gamma   90.00
#
_symmetry.space_group_name_H-M   'P 1'
#
loop_
_entity.id
_entity.type
_entity.pdbx_description
1 polymer ?
#
loop_
_entity_poly.entity_id
_entity_poly.type
_entity_poly.pdbx_seq_one_letter_code
_entity_poly.pdbx_strand_id
1 'polypeptide(L)'
;IRRTKQGDERRERAGSIAYDTKDELFHAMRKDAITAASREPWMAGILQHIIDARSFEDAVANMLMHKLAYETTNKQEMRRKFREALLAESAACRADAQAVVQRDPAADGVLDVVMYFKGFSAIQGYRIAHRAWEAGERAYALWLQSRCSHQFGVDIHPAAVIGPAVIIDHATGVVIG
;
A
#
# COMPACT_ATOMS: atom_id res chain seq x y z
N ILE A 1 12.18 -15.19 22.92
CA ILE A 1 12.35 -15.20 21.46
C ILE A 1 13.84 -14.96 21.20
N ARG A 2 14.57 -15.95 20.66
CA ARG A 2 16.01 -15.80 20.33
C ARG A 2 16.12 -14.98 19.06
N ARG A 3 16.77 -13.81 19.13
CA ARG A 3 17.20 -13.05 17.94
C ARG A 3 18.22 -13.89 17.18
N THR A 4 17.97 -14.13 15.91
CA THR A 4 18.89 -14.85 15.02
C THR A 4 19.85 -13.85 14.38
N LYS A 5 21.10 -14.28 14.08
CA LYS A 5 22.10 -13.48 13.34
C LYS A 5 21.54 -12.91 12.03
N GLN A 6 20.61 -13.62 11.40
CA GLN A 6 19.86 -13.18 10.21
C GLN A 6 19.03 -11.91 10.45
N GLY A 7 18.51 -11.68 11.67
CA GLY A 7 17.77 -10.46 12.02
C GLY A 7 18.63 -9.21 12.11
N ASP A 8 19.90 -9.36 12.51
CA ASP A 8 20.84 -8.24 12.60
C ASP A 8 21.40 -7.86 11.21
N GLU A 9 21.72 -8.84 10.37
CA GLU A 9 22.13 -8.61 8.97
C GLU A 9 20.98 -7.98 8.13
N ARG A 10 19.73 -8.34 8.42
CA ARG A 10 18.55 -7.72 7.79
C ARG A 10 18.36 -6.27 8.23
N ARG A 11 18.62 -5.94 9.50
CA ARG A 11 18.59 -4.56 10.00
C ARG A 11 19.63 -3.65 9.35
N GLU A 12 20.83 -4.16 9.13
CA GLU A 12 21.89 -3.43 8.42
C GLU A 12 21.50 -3.20 6.94
N ARG A 13 20.86 -4.17 6.29
CA ARG A 13 20.33 -4.01 4.92
C ARG A 13 19.15 -3.04 4.84
N ALA A 14 18.19 -3.11 5.75
CA ALA A 14 17.04 -2.21 5.77
C ALA A 14 17.45 -0.75 6.00
N GLY A 15 18.46 -0.50 6.84
CA GLY A 15 19.00 0.84 7.07
C GLY A 15 19.75 1.44 5.86
N SER A 16 20.07 0.63 4.83
CA SER A 16 20.79 1.06 3.63
C SER A 16 19.91 1.21 2.39
N ILE A 17 18.64 0.79 2.42
CA ILE A 17 17.73 0.92 1.28
C ILE A 17 17.10 2.32 1.31
N ALA A 18 17.83 3.31 0.84
CA ALA A 18 17.27 4.62 0.49
C ALA A 18 17.00 4.63 -1.02
N TYR A 19 15.74 4.68 -1.41
CA TYR A 19 15.37 4.89 -2.80
C TYR A 19 15.48 6.39 -3.10
N ASP A 20 16.49 6.77 -3.86
CA ASP A 20 16.85 8.19 -4.08
C ASP A 20 15.97 8.86 -5.15
N THR A 21 15.40 8.11 -6.08
CA THR A 21 14.54 8.65 -7.13
C THR A 21 13.14 8.03 -7.15
N LYS A 22 12.20 8.79 -7.73
CA LYS A 22 10.80 8.40 -7.90
C LYS A 22 10.65 7.08 -8.67
N ASP A 23 11.55 6.79 -9.59
CA ASP A 23 11.48 5.61 -10.45
C ASP A 23 12.15 4.37 -9.81
N GLU A 24 13.16 4.56 -8.98
CA GLU A 24 13.88 3.46 -8.33
C GLU A 24 12.98 2.61 -7.42
N LEU A 25 12.08 3.25 -6.66
CA LEU A 25 11.12 2.55 -5.81
C LEU A 25 10.23 1.59 -6.63
N PHE A 26 9.71 2.08 -7.75
CA PHE A 26 8.86 1.27 -8.63
C PHE A 26 9.65 0.19 -9.37
N HIS A 27 10.84 0.51 -9.87
CA HIS A 27 11.69 -0.45 -10.57
C HIS A 27 12.12 -1.60 -9.65
N ALA A 28 12.49 -1.31 -8.40
CA ALA A 28 12.82 -2.33 -7.41
C ALA A 28 11.63 -3.25 -7.15
N MET A 29 10.46 -2.68 -6.85
CA MET A 29 9.23 -3.44 -6.62
C MET A 29 8.87 -4.35 -7.80
N ARG A 30 8.92 -3.81 -9.02
CA ARG A 30 8.60 -4.55 -10.24
C ARG A 30 9.58 -5.68 -10.52
N LYS A 31 10.87 -5.45 -10.30
CA LYS A 31 11.92 -6.48 -10.42
C LYS A 31 11.68 -7.62 -9.45
N ASP A 32 11.35 -7.32 -8.20
CA ASP A 32 11.08 -8.32 -7.18
C ASP A 32 9.80 -9.11 -7.50
N ALA A 33 8.76 -8.43 -8.02
CA ALA A 33 7.53 -9.08 -8.48
C ALA A 33 7.77 -10.06 -9.64
N ILE A 34 8.60 -9.69 -10.62
CA ILE A 34 8.98 -10.59 -11.74
C ILE A 34 9.75 -11.79 -11.20
N THR A 35 10.68 -11.56 -10.28
CA THR A 35 11.48 -12.63 -9.66
C THR A 35 10.59 -13.59 -8.87
N ALA A 36 9.66 -13.08 -8.08
CA ALA A 36 8.70 -13.87 -7.32
C ALA A 36 7.79 -14.70 -8.25
N ALA A 37 7.25 -14.10 -9.31
CA ALA A 37 6.40 -14.77 -10.29
C ALA A 37 7.13 -15.94 -11.00
N SER A 38 8.43 -15.80 -11.24
CA SER A 38 9.24 -16.87 -11.85
C SER A 38 9.52 -18.02 -10.89
N ARG A 39 9.66 -17.75 -9.60
CA ARG A 39 9.91 -18.76 -8.56
C ARG A 39 8.64 -19.45 -8.09
N GLU A 40 7.55 -18.72 -8.07
CA GLU A 40 6.24 -19.16 -7.58
C GLU A 40 5.16 -18.88 -8.64
N PRO A 41 5.08 -19.68 -9.72
CA PRO A 41 4.17 -19.41 -10.86
C PRO A 41 2.69 -19.33 -10.47
N TRP A 42 2.27 -19.98 -9.39
CA TRP A 42 0.89 -19.92 -8.88
C TRP A 42 0.52 -18.50 -8.38
N MET A 43 1.51 -17.67 -8.02
CA MET A 43 1.31 -16.27 -7.66
C MET A 43 1.30 -15.31 -8.85
N ALA A 44 1.63 -15.77 -10.04
CA ALA A 44 1.78 -14.89 -11.22
C ALA A 44 0.54 -14.00 -11.45
N GLY A 45 -0.67 -14.54 -11.26
CA GLY A 45 -1.90 -13.79 -11.45
C GLY A 45 -2.04 -12.54 -10.56
N ILE A 46 -1.65 -12.64 -9.27
CA ILE A 46 -1.71 -11.48 -8.37
C ILE A 46 -0.52 -10.54 -8.60
N LEU A 47 0.67 -11.08 -8.87
CA LEU A 47 1.87 -10.27 -9.14
C LEU A 47 1.77 -9.49 -10.44
N GLN A 48 0.96 -9.96 -11.41
CA GLN A 48 0.71 -9.28 -12.67
C GLN A 48 0.10 -7.88 -12.47
N HIS A 49 -0.65 -7.66 -11.39
CA HIS A 49 -1.18 -6.34 -11.04
C HIS A 49 -0.08 -5.30 -10.78
N ILE A 50 1.11 -5.76 -10.35
CA ILE A 50 2.29 -4.92 -10.11
C ILE A 50 3.16 -4.86 -11.37
N ILE A 51 3.36 -5.99 -12.04
CA ILE A 51 4.24 -6.11 -13.21
C ILE A 51 3.73 -5.23 -14.36
N ASP A 52 2.42 -5.19 -14.60
CA ASP A 52 1.79 -4.41 -15.67
C ASP A 52 1.50 -2.95 -15.28
N ALA A 53 1.76 -2.57 -14.04
CA ALA A 53 1.55 -1.21 -13.60
C ALA A 53 2.51 -0.22 -14.31
N ARG A 54 2.06 1.02 -14.48
CA ARG A 54 2.81 2.08 -15.17
C ARG A 54 3.61 2.97 -14.22
N SER A 55 3.29 2.90 -12.93
CA SER A 55 3.98 3.64 -11.86
C SER A 55 3.77 2.94 -10.53
N PHE A 56 4.48 3.40 -9.48
CA PHE A 56 4.29 2.92 -8.12
C PHE A 56 2.83 3.08 -7.65
N GLU A 57 2.25 4.25 -7.88
CA GLU A 57 0.88 4.57 -7.49
C GLU A 57 -0.15 3.70 -8.24
N ASP A 58 0.11 3.40 -9.52
CA ASP A 58 -0.74 2.52 -10.33
C ASP A 58 -0.71 1.08 -9.77
N ALA A 59 0.46 0.60 -9.35
CA ALA A 59 0.60 -0.71 -8.71
C ALA A 59 -0.14 -0.78 -7.37
N VAL A 60 0.01 0.25 -6.53
CA VAL A 60 -0.71 0.35 -5.25
C VAL A 60 -2.22 0.40 -5.49
N ALA A 61 -2.69 1.19 -6.46
CA ALA A 61 -4.10 1.26 -6.83
C ALA A 61 -4.65 -0.09 -7.30
N ASN A 62 -3.89 -0.82 -8.12
CA ASN A 62 -4.28 -2.15 -8.60
C ASN A 62 -4.40 -3.16 -7.44
N MET A 63 -3.45 -3.14 -6.51
CA MET A 63 -3.48 -4.01 -5.34
C MET A 63 -4.61 -3.67 -4.38
N LEU A 64 -4.87 -2.38 -4.12
CA LEU A 64 -6.00 -1.95 -3.32
C LEU A 64 -7.33 -2.33 -3.96
N MET A 65 -7.44 -2.17 -5.28
CA MET A 65 -8.63 -2.58 -6.00
C MET A 65 -8.88 -4.09 -5.87
N HIS A 66 -7.83 -4.91 -5.99
CA HIS A 66 -7.93 -6.36 -5.78
C HIS A 66 -8.44 -6.70 -4.37
N LYS A 67 -7.97 -5.96 -3.34
CA LYS A 67 -8.35 -6.19 -1.93
C LYS A 67 -9.74 -5.65 -1.56
N LEU A 68 -10.18 -4.54 -2.17
CA LEU A 68 -11.36 -3.77 -1.71
C LEU A 68 -12.60 -3.92 -2.62
N ALA A 69 -12.44 -4.32 -3.89
CA ALA A 69 -13.56 -4.41 -4.82
C ALA A 69 -14.52 -5.56 -4.48
N TYR A 70 -15.82 -5.32 -4.68
CA TYR A 70 -16.83 -6.36 -4.75
C TYR A 70 -17.12 -6.74 -6.22
N GLU A 71 -17.81 -7.86 -6.43
CA GLU A 71 -18.27 -8.25 -7.78
C GLU A 71 -19.17 -7.21 -8.42
N THR A 72 -20.01 -6.55 -7.61
CA THR A 72 -20.97 -5.53 -8.03
C THR A 72 -20.36 -4.15 -8.25
N THR A 73 -19.08 -3.92 -7.90
CA THR A 73 -18.44 -2.63 -8.11
C THR A 73 -18.07 -2.43 -9.59
N ASN A 74 -18.23 -1.18 -10.07
CA ASN A 74 -17.66 -0.80 -11.37
C ASN A 74 -16.13 -0.73 -11.25
N LYS A 75 -15.46 -1.85 -11.57
CA LYS A 75 -14.01 -2.02 -11.38
C LYS A 75 -13.19 -1.04 -12.22
N GLN A 76 -13.67 -0.65 -13.39
CA GLN A 76 -12.98 0.30 -14.26
C GLN A 76 -12.97 1.71 -13.64
N GLU A 77 -14.13 2.18 -13.18
CA GLU A 77 -14.26 3.47 -12.53
C GLU A 77 -13.54 3.51 -11.19
N MET A 78 -13.62 2.46 -10.40
CA MET A 78 -12.91 2.33 -9.14
C MET A 78 -11.38 2.41 -9.34
N ARG A 79 -10.85 1.71 -10.35
CA ARG A 79 -9.42 1.78 -10.71
C ARG A 79 -9.00 3.19 -11.09
N ARG A 80 -9.81 3.88 -11.90
CA ARG A 80 -9.55 5.26 -12.31
C ARG A 80 -9.47 6.18 -11.09
N LYS A 81 -10.48 6.15 -10.21
CA LYS A 81 -10.54 6.97 -8.99
C LYS A 81 -9.37 6.68 -8.05
N PHE A 82 -9.04 5.42 -7.81
CA PHE A 82 -7.91 5.03 -6.95
C PHE A 82 -6.59 5.55 -7.49
N ARG A 83 -6.35 5.35 -8.78
CA ARG A 83 -5.14 5.83 -9.44
C ARG A 83 -5.02 7.35 -9.39
N GLU A 84 -6.08 8.09 -9.72
CA GLU A 84 -6.08 9.56 -9.70
C GLU A 84 -5.79 10.10 -8.29
N ALA A 85 -6.45 9.55 -7.27
CA ALA A 85 -6.22 9.95 -5.88
C ALA A 85 -4.78 9.68 -5.44
N LEU A 86 -4.24 8.47 -5.70
CA LEU A 86 -2.87 8.13 -5.30
C LEU A 86 -1.80 8.89 -6.10
N LEU A 87 -2.07 9.26 -7.35
CA LEU A 87 -1.16 10.14 -8.10
C LEU A 87 -1.13 11.55 -7.48
N ALA A 88 -2.27 12.07 -7.04
CA ALA A 88 -2.34 13.35 -6.34
C ALA A 88 -1.63 13.29 -4.98
N GLU A 89 -1.65 12.15 -4.30
CA GLU A 89 -0.99 11.88 -3.01
C GLU A 89 0.37 11.16 -3.16
N SER A 90 1.00 11.21 -4.34
CA SER A 90 2.19 10.42 -4.66
C SER A 90 3.32 10.55 -3.65
N ALA A 91 3.60 11.77 -3.18
CA ALA A 91 4.67 12.00 -2.19
C ALA A 91 4.37 11.28 -0.86
N ALA A 92 3.14 11.35 -0.36
CA ALA A 92 2.73 10.71 0.88
C ALA A 92 2.69 9.18 0.72
N CYS A 93 2.14 8.67 -0.39
CA CYS A 93 2.08 7.25 -0.68
C CYS A 93 3.48 6.60 -0.69
N ARG A 94 4.45 7.25 -1.32
CA ARG A 94 5.85 6.80 -1.36
C ARG A 94 6.53 6.90 -0.01
N ALA A 95 6.33 8.01 0.70
CA ALA A 95 6.89 8.21 2.03
C ALA A 95 6.38 7.15 3.04
N ASP A 96 5.10 6.77 2.96
CA ASP A 96 4.53 5.72 3.80
C ASP A 96 5.20 4.36 3.51
N ALA A 97 5.37 4.00 2.23
CA ALA A 97 6.03 2.75 1.85
C ALA A 97 7.49 2.71 2.31
N GLN A 98 8.23 3.79 2.10
CA GLN A 98 9.62 3.92 2.54
C GLN A 98 9.74 3.85 4.06
N ALA A 99 8.80 4.47 4.79
CA ALA A 99 8.79 4.42 6.26
C ALA A 99 8.64 2.99 6.78
N VAL A 100 7.79 2.16 6.14
CA VAL A 100 7.67 0.75 6.51
C VAL A 100 8.99 0.00 6.25
N VAL A 101 9.55 0.11 5.04
CA VAL A 101 10.83 -0.55 4.69
C VAL A 101 11.96 -0.17 5.65
N GLN A 102 12.02 1.10 6.06
CA GLN A 102 13.08 1.60 6.93
C GLN A 102 12.94 1.20 8.40
N ARG A 103 11.69 1.04 8.88
CA ARG A 103 11.42 0.90 10.32
C ARG A 103 10.95 -0.50 10.72
N ASP A 104 10.37 -1.25 9.79
CA ASP A 104 9.87 -2.60 10.06
C ASP A 104 10.88 -3.65 9.58
N PRO A 105 11.52 -4.39 10.50
CA PRO A 105 12.52 -5.41 10.14
C PRO A 105 11.91 -6.63 9.41
N ALA A 106 10.59 -6.75 9.35
CA ALA A 106 9.91 -7.80 8.61
C ALA A 106 9.74 -7.48 7.12
N ALA A 107 9.93 -6.21 6.71
CA ALA A 107 9.87 -5.81 5.32
C ALA A 107 11.24 -6.00 4.65
N ASP A 108 11.37 -6.97 3.75
CA ASP A 108 12.60 -7.20 2.96
C ASP A 108 12.71 -6.19 1.79
N GLY A 109 11.59 -5.54 1.41
CA GLY A 109 11.54 -4.54 0.36
C GLY A 109 10.15 -3.98 0.15
N VAL A 110 10.03 -3.07 -0.81
CA VAL A 110 8.77 -2.37 -1.09
C VAL A 110 7.68 -3.30 -1.65
N LEU A 111 8.05 -4.40 -2.30
CA LEU A 111 7.11 -5.41 -2.75
C LEU A 111 6.33 -5.99 -1.58
N ASP A 112 7.02 -6.35 -0.49
CA ASP A 112 6.40 -6.91 0.71
C ASP A 112 5.38 -5.94 1.31
N VAL A 113 5.76 -4.65 1.39
CA VAL A 113 4.89 -3.60 1.91
C VAL A 113 3.58 -3.52 1.14
N VAL A 114 3.64 -3.47 -0.18
CA VAL A 114 2.46 -3.34 -1.06
C VAL A 114 1.61 -4.61 -1.05
N MET A 115 2.25 -5.78 -1.01
CA MET A 115 1.57 -7.06 -1.05
C MET A 115 0.94 -7.45 0.30
N TYR A 116 1.69 -7.34 1.38
CA TYR A 116 1.38 -8.05 2.62
C TYR A 116 1.08 -7.15 3.82
N PHE A 117 1.53 -5.90 3.84
CA PHE A 117 1.34 -5.01 4.99
C PHE A 117 -0.05 -4.35 4.93
N LYS A 118 -0.98 -4.90 5.71
CA LYS A 118 -2.35 -4.39 5.70
C LYS A 118 -2.48 -2.96 6.27
N GLY A 119 -1.58 -2.55 7.17
CA GLY A 119 -1.52 -1.18 7.69
C GLY A 119 -1.17 -0.17 6.61
N PHE A 120 -0.21 -0.49 5.72
CA PHE A 120 0.07 0.31 4.54
C PHE A 120 -1.15 0.39 3.63
N SER A 121 -1.78 -0.77 3.34
CA SER A 121 -2.99 -0.80 2.51
C SER A 121 -4.13 0.05 3.10
N ALA A 122 -4.30 0.03 4.43
CA ALA A 122 -5.32 0.82 5.13
C ALA A 122 -5.07 2.34 5.02
N ILE A 123 -3.81 2.77 5.20
CA ILE A 123 -3.43 4.19 5.04
C ILE A 123 -3.65 4.65 3.60
N GLN A 124 -3.29 3.85 2.60
CA GLN A 124 -3.52 4.23 1.21
C GLN A 124 -5.03 4.27 0.88
N GLY A 125 -5.83 3.34 1.41
CA GLY A 125 -7.29 3.39 1.30
C GLY A 125 -7.87 4.64 1.96
N TYR A 126 -7.36 5.03 3.13
CA TYR A 126 -7.72 6.28 3.78
C TYR A 126 -7.36 7.50 2.92
N ARG A 127 -6.16 7.59 2.33
CA ARG A 127 -5.78 8.73 1.47
C ARG A 127 -6.76 8.91 0.31
N ILE A 128 -7.19 7.81 -0.31
CA ILE A 128 -8.22 7.87 -1.36
C ILE A 128 -9.56 8.35 -0.80
N ALA A 129 -9.97 7.84 0.37
CA ALA A 129 -11.20 8.25 1.04
C ALA A 129 -11.18 9.73 1.47
N HIS A 130 -10.05 10.22 1.95
CA HIS A 130 -9.84 11.62 2.33
C HIS A 130 -9.99 12.57 1.12
N ARG A 131 -9.38 12.23 -0.01
CA ARG A 131 -9.54 12.99 -1.26
C ARG A 131 -10.99 13.04 -1.73
N ALA A 132 -11.69 11.91 -1.65
CA ALA A 132 -13.12 11.86 -1.97
C ALA A 132 -13.95 12.72 -1.01
N TRP A 133 -13.61 12.71 0.28
CA TRP A 133 -14.25 13.53 1.30
C TRP A 133 -14.08 15.04 1.03
N GLU A 134 -12.87 15.48 0.73
CA GLU A 134 -12.58 16.87 0.36
C GLU A 134 -13.28 17.30 -0.93
N ALA A 135 -13.44 16.37 -1.89
CA ALA A 135 -14.20 16.59 -3.12
C ALA A 135 -15.73 16.59 -2.92
N GLY A 136 -16.22 16.36 -1.68
CA GLY A 136 -17.67 16.31 -1.38
C GLY A 136 -18.33 14.97 -1.73
N GLU A 137 -17.57 13.97 -2.18
CA GLU A 137 -18.07 12.61 -2.50
C GLU A 137 -18.28 11.77 -1.24
N ARG A 138 -19.15 12.24 -0.33
CA ARG A 138 -19.33 11.69 1.03
C ARG A 138 -19.68 10.21 1.06
N ALA A 139 -20.61 9.78 0.22
CA ALA A 139 -21.03 8.36 0.18
C ALA A 139 -19.88 7.44 -0.24
N TYR A 140 -19.08 7.87 -1.21
CA TYR A 140 -17.92 7.12 -1.67
C TYR A 140 -16.81 7.07 -0.60
N ALA A 141 -16.53 8.20 0.06
CA ALA A 141 -15.54 8.26 1.13
C ALA A 141 -15.89 7.34 2.32
N LEU A 142 -17.14 7.38 2.78
CA LEU A 142 -17.62 6.53 3.87
C LEU A 142 -17.68 5.05 3.47
N TRP A 143 -18.03 4.75 2.21
CA TRP A 143 -17.96 3.40 1.70
C TRP A 143 -16.52 2.85 1.74
N LEU A 144 -15.52 3.64 1.31
CA LEU A 144 -14.11 3.25 1.39
C LEU A 144 -13.65 3.05 2.83
N GLN A 145 -14.02 3.94 3.76
CA GLN A 145 -13.76 3.78 5.19
C GLN A 145 -14.27 2.42 5.69
N SER A 146 -15.55 2.12 5.42
CA SER A 146 -16.17 0.85 5.79
C SER A 146 -15.45 -0.35 5.17
N ARG A 147 -15.03 -0.25 3.89
CA ARG A 147 -14.28 -1.32 3.23
C ARG A 147 -12.91 -1.56 3.87
N CYS A 148 -12.18 -0.48 4.19
CA CYS A 148 -10.88 -0.56 4.86
C CYS A 148 -11.01 -1.13 6.27
N SER A 149 -12.03 -0.69 7.02
CA SER A 149 -12.33 -1.23 8.36
C SER A 149 -12.59 -2.74 8.30
N HIS A 150 -13.44 -3.19 7.37
CA HIS A 150 -13.74 -4.61 7.20
C HIS A 150 -12.54 -5.44 6.72
N GLN A 151 -11.81 -4.95 5.71
CA GLN A 151 -10.74 -5.70 5.06
C GLN A 151 -9.43 -5.70 5.86
N PHE A 152 -9.11 -4.58 6.50
CA PHE A 152 -7.80 -4.37 7.14
C PHE A 152 -7.89 -4.27 8.67
N GLY A 153 -9.10 -4.17 9.24
CA GLY A 153 -9.27 -3.95 10.68
C GLY A 153 -8.85 -2.55 11.13
N VAL A 154 -8.84 -1.58 10.22
CA VAL A 154 -8.44 -0.18 10.46
C VAL A 154 -9.55 0.74 10.01
N ASP A 155 -10.11 1.47 10.96
CA ASP A 155 -11.19 2.42 10.76
C ASP A 155 -10.66 3.84 10.89
N ILE A 156 -10.45 4.53 9.78
CA ILE A 156 -9.99 5.90 9.75
C ILE A 156 -11.07 6.77 9.13
N HIS A 157 -11.61 7.71 9.91
CA HIS A 157 -12.60 8.63 9.37
C HIS A 157 -12.00 9.47 8.25
N PRO A 158 -12.68 9.64 7.09
CA PRO A 158 -12.12 10.36 5.94
C PRO A 158 -11.80 11.84 6.20
N ALA A 159 -12.40 12.44 7.21
CA ALA A 159 -12.10 13.83 7.62
C ALA A 159 -10.84 13.95 8.49
N ALA A 160 -10.28 12.85 9.01
CA ALA A 160 -9.03 12.89 9.75
C ALA A 160 -7.90 13.47 8.88
N VAL A 161 -6.95 14.17 9.50
CA VAL A 161 -5.79 14.78 8.81
C VAL A 161 -4.53 14.03 9.23
N ILE A 162 -3.98 13.24 8.32
CA ILE A 162 -2.82 12.38 8.59
C ILE A 162 -1.67 12.76 7.64
N GLY A 163 -0.52 13.11 8.22
CA GLY A 163 0.69 13.45 7.48
C GLY A 163 1.30 12.24 6.72
N PRO A 164 2.41 12.45 6.01
CA PRO A 164 3.15 11.38 5.32
C PRO A 164 4.04 10.57 6.28
N ALA A 165 4.62 9.49 5.78
CA ALA A 165 5.55 8.59 6.47
C ALA A 165 4.96 7.90 7.70
N VAL A 166 3.69 7.50 7.62
CA VAL A 166 2.95 6.83 8.68
C VAL A 166 3.07 5.32 8.57
N ILE A 167 3.24 4.67 9.70
CA ILE A 167 3.19 3.21 9.84
C ILE A 167 2.10 2.85 10.83
N ILE A 168 1.25 1.90 10.44
CA ILE A 168 0.34 1.18 11.34
C ILE A 168 0.79 -0.27 11.34
N ASP A 169 1.51 -0.65 12.41
CA ASP A 169 2.03 -2.00 12.53
C ASP A 169 0.92 -2.97 12.95
N HIS A 170 0.92 -4.18 12.37
CA HIS A 170 -0.10 -5.23 12.52
C HIS A 170 -1.56 -4.81 12.30
N ALA A 171 -1.91 -3.56 12.43
CA ALA A 171 -3.14 -2.90 11.98
C ALA A 171 -4.44 -3.66 12.30
N THR A 172 -4.63 -4.09 13.55
CA THR A 172 -5.86 -4.79 13.97
C THR A 172 -6.55 -4.03 15.09
N GLY A 173 -7.79 -3.58 14.86
CA GLY A 173 -8.59 -2.86 15.84
C GLY A 173 -8.19 -1.38 16.02
N VAL A 174 -7.58 -0.78 15.01
CA VAL A 174 -7.19 0.64 15.03
C VAL A 174 -8.38 1.50 14.61
N VAL A 175 -8.68 2.54 15.40
CA VAL A 175 -9.73 3.53 15.11
C VAL A 175 -9.12 4.93 15.20
N ILE A 176 -9.30 5.74 14.16
CA ILE A 176 -8.87 7.14 14.08
C ILE A 176 -10.06 7.97 13.59
N GLY A 177 -10.49 8.95 14.42
CA GLY A 177 -11.61 9.83 14.13
C GLY A 177 -11.23 11.29 14.03
#